data_c9201babdb7a3f021296424cbdef52ab
#
_entry.id   c9201babdb7a3f021296424cbdef52ab
#
_cell.length_a   1.000
_cell.length_b   1.000
_cell.length_c   1.000
_cell.angle_alpha   90.00
_cell.angle_beta   90.00
_cell.angle_gamma   90.00
#
_symmetry.space_group_name_H-M   'P 1'
#
loop_
_entity.id
_entity.type
_entity.pdbx_description
1 polymer ?
#
loop_
_entity_poly.entity_id
_entity_poly.type
_entity_poly.pdbx_seq_one_letter_code
_entity_poly.pdbx_strand_id
1 'polypeptide(L)'
;MVTTPGTVGDIHRREPWFTQHPSRALAVIVASFTAILALHLFAADADASVLYVLPVALAAQSFGLRPGTFAGAVAAALMVLAVVVNSETLTALAWFSHLAPLLLLGWLAGASADRVRDARRAERYAMAVALLQRDAAEVNDTVVQGLAATRWLLEAGQVEPAMDALQETAASAQGLVTRVLARGGVLGDDVRHPHRVIHISSDG
;
A
#
# COMPACT_ATOMS: atom_id res chain seq x y z
N MET A 1 -5.62 16.76 39.13
CA MET A 1 -5.56 17.47 37.84
C MET A 1 -5.06 16.46 36.82
N VAL A 2 -6.00 15.74 36.16
CA VAL A 2 -5.70 14.63 35.24
C VAL A 2 -5.61 15.26 33.85
N THR A 3 -4.41 15.36 33.31
CA THR A 3 -4.18 15.76 31.92
C THR A 3 -4.59 14.58 31.03
N THR A 4 -5.73 14.69 30.34
CA THR A 4 -6.13 13.83 29.23
C THR A 4 -5.02 13.87 28.16
N PRO A 5 -4.49 12.72 27.72
CA PRO A 5 -3.59 12.69 26.57
C PRO A 5 -4.37 13.12 25.34
N GLY A 6 -3.92 14.23 24.74
CA GLY A 6 -4.50 14.77 23.52
C GLY A 6 -4.61 13.67 22.46
N THR A 7 -5.79 13.55 21.89
CA THR A 7 -6.07 12.78 20.68
C THR A 7 -5.07 13.19 19.62
N VAL A 8 -4.07 12.34 19.42
CA VAL A 8 -3.20 12.41 18.22
C VAL A 8 -4.14 12.27 17.05
N GLY A 9 -4.39 13.41 16.39
CA GLY A 9 -5.33 13.52 15.30
C GLY A 9 -5.04 12.43 14.29
N ASP A 10 -6.04 11.63 14.07
CA ASP A 10 -6.11 10.58 13.08
C ASP A 10 -5.92 11.24 11.70
N ILE A 11 -4.66 11.43 11.33
CA ILE A 11 -4.29 11.86 9.98
C ILE A 11 -4.59 10.63 9.12
N HIS A 12 -5.87 10.40 8.83
CA HIS A 12 -6.30 9.56 7.73
C HIS A 12 -5.57 10.08 6.49
N ARG A 13 -4.40 9.54 6.22
CA ARG A 13 -3.72 9.72 4.93
C ARG A 13 -4.66 9.11 3.90
N ARG A 14 -5.54 9.95 3.35
CA ARG A 14 -6.44 9.57 2.27
C ARG A 14 -5.57 8.99 1.18
N GLU A 15 -5.72 7.71 0.93
CA GLU A 15 -5.05 7.08 -0.21
C GLU A 15 -5.44 7.85 -1.46
N PRO A 16 -4.49 8.20 -2.33
CA PRO A 16 -4.78 8.97 -3.53
C PRO A 16 -5.84 8.25 -4.37
N TRP A 17 -6.81 8.98 -4.91
CA TRP A 17 -7.94 8.44 -5.68
C TRP A 17 -7.52 7.53 -6.85
N PHE A 18 -6.34 7.77 -7.42
CA PHE A 18 -5.79 7.00 -8.54
C PHE A 18 -5.32 5.59 -8.15
N THR A 19 -5.07 5.34 -6.86
CA THR A 19 -4.77 3.98 -6.36
C THR A 19 -6.04 3.17 -6.11
N GLN A 20 -7.15 3.84 -5.83
CA GLN A 20 -8.46 3.21 -5.57
C GLN A 20 -9.19 2.85 -6.87
N HIS A 21 -8.97 3.60 -7.96
CA HIS A 21 -9.67 3.44 -9.23
C HIS A 21 -8.69 3.34 -10.42
N PRO A 22 -8.03 2.19 -10.63
CA PRO A 22 -6.99 2.04 -11.65
C PRO A 22 -7.51 2.29 -13.08
N SER A 23 -8.77 1.94 -13.37
CA SER A 23 -9.39 2.20 -14.67
C SER A 23 -9.56 3.69 -14.95
N ARG A 24 -9.96 4.47 -13.94
CA ARG A 24 -10.09 5.92 -14.07
C ARG A 24 -8.73 6.59 -14.21
N ALA A 25 -7.72 6.12 -13.45
CA ALA A 25 -6.36 6.60 -13.59
C ALA A 25 -5.82 6.37 -15.01
N LEU A 26 -6.04 5.18 -15.57
CA LEU A 26 -5.65 4.85 -16.94
C LEU A 26 -6.37 5.75 -17.96
N ALA A 27 -7.68 5.97 -17.80
CA ALA A 27 -8.44 6.85 -18.69
C ALA A 27 -7.92 8.30 -18.66
N VAL A 28 -7.59 8.82 -17.49
CA VAL A 28 -7.00 10.17 -17.32
C VAL A 28 -5.62 10.23 -17.98
N ILE A 29 -4.78 9.22 -17.83
CA ILE A 29 -3.46 9.16 -18.46
C ILE A 29 -3.60 9.17 -19.99
N VAL A 30 -4.44 8.31 -20.55
CA VAL A 30 -4.67 8.25 -22.00
C VAL A 30 -5.25 9.56 -22.53
N ALA A 31 -6.25 10.12 -21.86
CA ALA A 31 -6.83 11.41 -22.23
C ALA A 31 -5.80 12.53 -22.19
N SER A 32 -4.92 12.54 -21.18
CA SER A 32 -3.84 13.54 -21.07
C SER A 32 -2.84 13.40 -22.22
N PHE A 33 -2.40 12.20 -22.57
CA PHE A 33 -1.51 11.98 -23.70
C PHE A 33 -2.15 12.44 -25.02
N THR A 34 -3.43 12.11 -25.23
CA THR A 34 -4.18 12.52 -26.44
C THR A 34 -4.32 14.03 -26.52
N ALA A 35 -4.67 14.69 -25.41
CA ALA A 35 -4.83 16.14 -25.36
C ALA A 35 -3.51 16.87 -25.61
N ILE A 36 -2.40 16.40 -25.04
CA ILE A 36 -1.07 16.98 -25.23
C ILE A 36 -0.60 16.79 -26.69
N LEU A 37 -0.82 15.60 -27.25
CA LEU A 37 -0.50 15.33 -28.65
C LEU A 37 -1.32 16.24 -29.57
N ALA A 38 -2.62 16.39 -29.34
CA ALA A 38 -3.45 17.29 -30.11
C ALA A 38 -2.96 18.76 -30.01
N LEU A 39 -2.63 19.21 -28.78
CA LEU A 39 -2.05 20.54 -28.58
C LEU A 39 -0.75 20.71 -29.38
N HIS A 40 0.12 19.73 -29.38
CA HIS A 40 1.41 19.75 -30.07
C HIS A 40 1.24 19.77 -31.60
N LEU A 41 0.20 19.14 -32.13
CA LEU A 41 -0.08 19.13 -33.57
C LEU A 41 -0.79 20.38 -34.07
N PHE A 42 -1.62 21.03 -33.24
CA PHE A 42 -2.46 22.17 -33.66
C PHE A 42 -1.92 23.53 -33.19
N ALA A 43 -1.06 23.58 -32.17
CA ALA A 43 -0.44 24.80 -31.64
C ALA A 43 1.07 24.75 -31.86
N ALA A 44 1.52 24.96 -33.07
CA ALA A 44 2.92 24.83 -33.50
C ALA A 44 3.91 25.73 -32.72
N ASP A 45 3.41 26.83 -32.13
CA ASP A 45 4.25 27.80 -31.41
C ASP A 45 4.42 27.46 -29.91
N ALA A 46 3.72 26.45 -29.40
CA ALA A 46 3.79 26.09 -27.98
C ALA A 46 4.71 24.89 -27.79
N ASP A 47 5.79 25.06 -27.00
CA ASP A 47 6.63 23.94 -26.55
C ASP A 47 5.86 23.07 -25.53
N ALA A 48 4.96 22.24 -26.06
CA ALA A 48 4.12 21.33 -25.28
C ALA A 48 4.86 20.10 -24.74
N SER A 49 6.16 19.95 -25.08
CA SER A 49 6.96 18.78 -24.71
C SER A 49 7.05 18.57 -23.20
N VAL A 50 7.11 19.65 -22.42
CA VAL A 50 7.16 19.61 -20.94
C VAL A 50 5.87 19.02 -20.34
N LEU A 51 4.73 19.17 -21.01
CA LEU A 51 3.45 18.68 -20.50
C LEU A 51 3.38 17.14 -20.44
N TYR A 52 4.18 16.42 -21.23
CA TYR A 52 4.27 14.97 -21.19
C TYR A 52 4.76 14.45 -19.84
N VAL A 53 5.44 15.27 -19.03
CA VAL A 53 5.88 14.95 -17.67
C VAL A 53 4.70 14.56 -16.79
N LEU A 54 3.55 15.21 -16.91
CA LEU A 54 2.38 14.97 -16.07
C LEU A 54 1.80 13.55 -16.21
N PRO A 55 1.41 13.08 -17.42
CA PRO A 55 0.90 11.72 -17.57
C PRO A 55 1.95 10.63 -17.28
N VAL A 56 3.24 10.89 -17.56
CA VAL A 56 4.32 9.98 -17.22
C VAL A 56 4.46 9.84 -15.70
N ALA A 57 4.49 10.95 -14.97
CA ALA A 57 4.55 10.94 -13.50
C ALA A 57 3.32 10.27 -12.88
N LEU A 58 2.13 10.54 -13.41
CA LEU A 58 0.89 9.92 -12.95
C LEU A 58 0.90 8.40 -13.18
N ALA A 59 1.34 7.93 -14.36
CA ALA A 59 1.48 6.51 -14.67
C ALA A 59 2.48 5.82 -13.74
N ALA A 60 3.64 6.45 -13.50
CA ALA A 60 4.67 5.93 -12.61
C ALA A 60 4.19 5.81 -11.17
N GLN A 61 3.49 6.82 -10.64
CA GLN A 61 2.96 6.79 -9.28
C GLN A 61 1.80 5.80 -9.11
N SER A 62 0.92 5.68 -10.12
CA SER A 62 -0.24 4.80 -10.06
C SER A 62 0.13 3.33 -10.19
N PHE A 63 1.07 3.00 -11.09
CA PHE A 63 1.32 1.61 -11.49
C PHE A 63 2.75 1.11 -11.22
N GLY A 64 3.70 2.00 -10.88
CA GLY A 64 5.08 1.66 -10.52
C GLY A 64 6.08 1.71 -11.68
N LEU A 65 7.23 1.03 -11.52
CA LEU A 65 8.39 1.16 -12.40
C LEU A 65 8.10 0.76 -13.86
N ARG A 66 7.56 -0.45 -14.07
CA ARG A 66 7.35 -0.96 -15.45
C ARG A 66 6.36 -0.09 -16.24
N PRO A 67 5.16 0.24 -15.74
CA PRO A 67 4.25 1.14 -16.44
C PRO A 67 4.77 2.58 -16.53
N GLY A 68 5.52 3.06 -15.55
CA GLY A 68 6.16 4.38 -15.58
C GLY A 68 7.19 4.50 -16.69
N THR A 69 8.07 3.51 -16.84
CA THR A 69 9.06 3.47 -17.94
C THR A 69 8.38 3.33 -19.30
N PHE A 70 7.33 2.51 -19.40
CA PHE A 70 6.54 2.38 -20.60
C PHE A 70 5.86 3.70 -20.99
N ALA A 71 5.26 4.40 -20.04
CA ALA A 71 4.66 5.72 -20.27
C ALA A 71 5.70 6.75 -20.73
N GLY A 72 6.92 6.73 -20.17
CA GLY A 72 8.03 7.56 -20.63
C GLY A 72 8.44 7.26 -22.08
N ALA A 73 8.49 5.98 -22.45
CA ALA A 73 8.77 5.56 -23.82
C ALA A 73 7.66 5.98 -24.80
N VAL A 74 6.38 5.87 -24.40
CA VAL A 74 5.25 6.35 -25.20
C VAL A 74 5.30 7.87 -25.36
N ALA A 75 5.60 8.62 -24.30
CA ALA A 75 5.78 10.07 -24.38
C ALA A 75 6.87 10.46 -25.38
N ALA A 76 8.03 9.78 -25.31
CA ALA A 76 9.14 9.96 -26.23
C ALA A 76 8.74 9.65 -27.69
N ALA A 77 8.02 8.56 -27.93
CA ALA A 77 7.55 8.18 -29.27
C ALA A 77 6.54 9.19 -29.83
N LEU A 78 5.59 9.67 -29.01
CA LEU A 78 4.62 10.70 -29.42
C LEU A 78 5.29 12.03 -29.76
N MET A 79 6.32 12.39 -29.00
CA MET A 79 7.14 13.56 -29.30
C MET A 79 7.89 13.42 -30.62
N VAL A 80 8.52 12.28 -30.88
CA VAL A 80 9.19 12.00 -32.19
C VAL A 80 8.17 12.11 -33.32
N LEU A 81 6.97 11.54 -33.13
CA LEU A 81 5.91 11.60 -34.13
C LEU A 81 5.51 13.06 -34.44
N ALA A 82 5.32 13.89 -33.40
CA ALA A 82 4.93 15.28 -33.56
C ALA A 82 6.00 16.08 -34.31
N VAL A 83 7.27 15.90 -34.01
CA VAL A 83 8.40 16.54 -34.71
C VAL A 83 8.45 16.14 -36.20
N VAL A 84 8.25 14.84 -36.50
CA VAL A 84 8.24 14.32 -37.85
C VAL A 84 7.06 14.89 -38.66
N VAL A 85 5.85 14.96 -38.08
CA VAL A 85 4.66 15.49 -38.74
C VAL A 85 4.80 16.98 -39.00
N ASN A 86 5.37 17.75 -38.08
CA ASN A 86 5.58 19.18 -38.26
C ASN A 86 6.80 19.53 -39.11
N SER A 87 7.54 18.50 -39.61
CA SER A 87 8.74 18.68 -40.44
C SER A 87 9.82 19.54 -39.78
N GLU A 88 9.88 19.55 -38.46
CA GLU A 88 10.88 20.28 -37.70
C GLU A 88 12.24 19.59 -37.75
N THR A 89 13.30 20.35 -37.93
CA THR A 89 14.68 19.83 -37.88
C THR A 89 15.30 20.12 -36.51
N LEU A 90 15.35 19.13 -35.67
CA LEU A 90 16.03 19.21 -34.36
C LEU A 90 17.49 18.80 -34.47
N THR A 91 18.37 19.51 -33.77
CA THR A 91 19.76 19.09 -33.59
C THR A 91 19.84 17.86 -32.68
N ALA A 92 20.92 17.07 -32.77
CA ALA A 92 21.13 15.91 -31.92
C ALA A 92 21.06 16.28 -30.40
N LEU A 93 21.55 17.43 -30.02
CA LEU A 93 21.49 17.92 -28.66
C LEU A 93 20.05 18.22 -28.20
N ALA A 94 19.23 18.81 -29.08
CA ALA A 94 17.80 19.06 -28.80
C ALA A 94 17.03 17.75 -28.62
N TRP A 95 17.27 16.74 -29.46
CA TRP A 95 16.70 15.41 -29.28
C TRP A 95 17.03 14.84 -27.91
N PHE A 96 18.29 14.87 -27.51
CA PHE A 96 18.72 14.33 -26.21
C PHE A 96 18.07 15.11 -25.05
N SER A 97 18.00 16.44 -25.13
CA SER A 97 17.44 17.27 -24.06
C SER A 97 15.94 17.03 -23.83
N HIS A 98 15.20 16.59 -24.84
CA HIS A 98 13.77 16.31 -24.70
C HIS A 98 13.47 14.85 -24.34
N LEU A 99 14.18 13.88 -24.94
CA LEU A 99 13.90 12.46 -24.74
C LEU A 99 14.44 11.93 -23.40
N ALA A 100 15.66 12.33 -23.03
CA ALA A 100 16.30 11.83 -21.83
C ALA A 100 15.53 12.14 -20.54
N PRO A 101 15.01 13.35 -20.31
CA PRO A 101 14.21 13.65 -19.11
C PRO A 101 12.94 12.83 -19.01
N LEU A 102 12.24 12.56 -20.12
CA LEU A 102 11.00 11.78 -20.13
C LEU A 102 11.24 10.33 -19.72
N LEU A 103 12.30 9.71 -20.25
CA LEU A 103 12.68 8.35 -19.92
C LEU A 103 13.19 8.26 -18.47
N LEU A 104 14.07 9.19 -18.07
CA LEU A 104 14.61 9.25 -16.71
C LEU A 104 13.50 9.49 -15.68
N LEU A 105 12.56 10.37 -15.98
CA LEU A 105 11.43 10.64 -15.09
C LEU A 105 10.55 9.40 -14.92
N GLY A 106 10.20 8.72 -16.02
CA GLY A 106 9.40 7.49 -15.96
C GLY A 106 10.08 6.41 -15.12
N TRP A 107 11.39 6.25 -15.30
CA TRP A 107 12.19 5.29 -14.53
C TRP A 107 12.32 5.70 -13.06
N LEU A 108 12.74 6.92 -12.77
CA LEU A 108 13.01 7.40 -11.42
C LEU A 108 11.74 7.50 -10.56
N ALA A 109 10.67 8.07 -11.14
CA ALA A 109 9.38 8.17 -10.46
C ALA A 109 8.78 6.79 -10.20
N GLY A 110 8.88 5.87 -11.17
CA GLY A 110 8.43 4.49 -11.01
C GLY A 110 9.22 3.72 -9.94
N ALA A 111 10.55 3.84 -9.95
CA ALA A 111 11.40 3.22 -8.95
C ALA A 111 11.13 3.77 -7.53
N SER A 112 10.90 5.06 -7.39
CA SER A 112 10.55 5.67 -6.11
C SER A 112 9.19 5.21 -5.61
N ALA A 113 8.19 5.09 -6.50
CA ALA A 113 6.86 4.60 -6.16
C ALA A 113 6.91 3.13 -5.66
N ASP A 114 7.71 2.28 -6.30
CA ASP A 114 7.86 0.88 -5.87
C ASP A 114 8.56 0.77 -4.52
N ARG A 115 9.62 1.56 -4.27
CA ARG A 115 10.29 1.60 -2.95
C ARG A 115 9.32 2.00 -1.83
N VAL A 116 8.47 2.99 -2.06
CA VAL A 116 7.47 3.42 -1.07
C VAL A 116 6.43 2.31 -0.82
N ARG A 117 6.02 1.59 -1.86
CA ARG A 117 5.10 0.45 -1.72
C ARG A 117 5.72 -0.69 -0.92
N ASP A 118 6.97 -1.02 -1.21
CA ASP A 118 7.69 -2.09 -0.51
C ASP A 118 7.95 -1.73 0.95
N ALA A 119 8.31 -0.48 1.25
CA ALA A 119 8.44 0.00 2.63
C ALA A 119 7.11 -0.13 3.40
N ARG A 120 5.98 0.28 2.80
CA ARG A 120 4.66 0.13 3.42
C ARG A 120 4.27 -1.34 3.65
N ARG A 121 4.63 -2.24 2.72
CA ARG A 121 4.42 -3.68 2.92
C ARG A 121 5.25 -4.20 4.09
N ALA A 122 6.53 -3.83 4.16
CA ALA A 122 7.40 -4.21 5.26
C ALA A 122 6.87 -3.72 6.63
N GLU A 123 6.37 -2.48 6.70
CA GLU A 123 5.73 -1.95 7.90
C GLU A 123 4.50 -2.76 8.32
N ARG A 124 3.63 -3.11 7.37
CA ARG A 124 2.44 -3.94 7.65
C ARG A 124 2.83 -5.33 8.18
N TYR A 125 3.84 -5.96 7.57
CA TYR A 125 4.38 -7.24 8.05
C TYR A 125 4.97 -7.12 9.46
N ALA A 126 5.76 -6.08 9.71
CA ALA A 126 6.34 -5.85 11.03
C ALA A 126 5.25 -5.64 12.10
N MET A 127 4.20 -4.88 11.80
CA MET A 127 3.06 -4.69 12.70
C MET A 127 2.31 -6.00 12.96
N ALA A 128 2.08 -6.81 11.93
CA ALA A 128 1.42 -8.11 12.08
C ALA A 128 2.23 -9.06 12.98
N VAL A 129 3.55 -9.12 12.77
CA VAL A 129 4.46 -9.93 13.61
C VAL A 129 4.46 -9.42 15.05
N ALA A 130 4.52 -8.11 15.27
CA ALA A 130 4.50 -7.52 16.61
C ALA A 130 3.18 -7.84 17.36
N LEU A 131 2.04 -7.84 16.68
CA LEU A 131 0.76 -8.25 17.25
C LEU A 131 0.78 -9.73 17.67
N LEU A 132 1.25 -10.61 16.80
CA LEU A 132 1.37 -12.04 17.12
C LEU A 132 2.31 -12.31 18.31
N GLN A 133 3.43 -11.59 18.39
CA GLN A 133 4.36 -11.70 19.53
C GLN A 133 3.70 -11.23 20.82
N ARG A 134 2.93 -10.16 20.78
CA ARG A 134 2.19 -9.67 21.94
C ARG A 134 1.13 -10.66 22.39
N ASP A 135 0.34 -11.20 21.45
CA ASP A 135 -0.67 -12.20 21.77
C ASP A 135 -0.03 -13.49 22.38
N ALA A 136 1.11 -13.92 21.84
CA ALA A 136 1.86 -15.06 22.38
C ALA A 136 2.40 -14.78 23.78
N ALA A 137 2.89 -13.56 24.05
CA ALA A 137 3.35 -13.18 25.38
C ALA A 137 2.20 -13.15 26.39
N GLU A 138 1.02 -12.67 25.99
CA GLU A 138 -0.18 -12.65 26.85
C GLU A 138 -0.64 -14.08 27.23
N VAL A 139 -0.62 -15.01 26.25
CA VAL A 139 -0.91 -16.43 26.52
C VAL A 139 0.09 -17.02 27.51
N ASN A 140 1.39 -16.79 27.27
CA ASN A 140 2.44 -17.31 28.14
C ASN A 140 2.32 -16.75 29.58
N ASP A 141 2.06 -15.46 29.72
CA ASP A 141 1.93 -14.81 31.04
C ASP A 141 0.71 -15.35 31.80
N THR A 142 -0.42 -15.51 31.13
CA THR A 142 -1.64 -16.10 31.73
C THR A 142 -1.40 -17.51 32.21
N VAL A 143 -0.73 -18.34 31.40
CA VAL A 143 -0.43 -19.73 31.77
C VAL A 143 0.56 -19.80 32.93
N VAL A 144 1.65 -19.02 32.90
CA VAL A 144 2.68 -19.00 33.95
C VAL A 144 2.08 -18.54 35.29
N GLN A 145 1.29 -17.46 35.29
CA GLN A 145 0.62 -16.91 36.47
C GLN A 145 -0.38 -17.93 37.06
N GLY A 146 -1.20 -18.55 36.20
CA GLY A 146 -2.18 -19.54 36.63
C GLY A 146 -1.51 -20.81 37.24
N LEU A 147 -0.43 -21.30 36.63
CA LEU A 147 0.32 -22.41 37.16
C LEU A 147 1.02 -22.07 38.50
N ALA A 148 1.55 -20.83 38.61
CA ALA A 148 2.16 -20.37 39.87
C ALA A 148 1.12 -20.29 40.99
N ALA A 149 -0.08 -19.76 40.72
CA ALA A 149 -1.19 -19.72 41.68
C ALA A 149 -1.64 -21.12 42.09
N THR A 150 -1.80 -22.05 41.14
CA THR A 150 -2.14 -23.45 41.38
C THR A 150 -1.11 -24.13 42.28
N ARG A 151 0.18 -23.91 42.01
CA ARG A 151 1.27 -24.45 42.83
C ARG A 151 1.20 -23.93 44.27
N TRP A 152 1.00 -22.65 44.49
CA TRP A 152 0.89 -22.08 45.85
C TRP A 152 -0.29 -22.66 46.64
N LEU A 153 -1.45 -22.84 45.97
CA LEU A 153 -2.61 -23.47 46.61
C LEU A 153 -2.34 -24.93 47.01
N LEU A 154 -1.63 -25.69 46.17
CA LEU A 154 -1.23 -27.07 46.49
C LEU A 154 -0.23 -27.10 47.64
N GLU A 155 0.77 -26.21 47.66
CA GLU A 155 1.73 -26.11 48.78
C GLU A 155 1.03 -25.75 50.11
N ALA A 156 -0.10 -24.98 50.04
CA ALA A 156 -0.95 -24.64 51.19
C ALA A 156 -1.93 -25.78 51.60
N GLY A 157 -1.93 -26.91 50.88
CA GLY A 157 -2.83 -28.05 51.13
C GLY A 157 -4.27 -27.83 50.64
N GLN A 158 -4.50 -26.81 49.83
CA GLN A 158 -5.82 -26.44 49.31
C GLN A 158 -6.05 -27.09 47.92
N VAL A 159 -6.42 -28.37 47.92
CA VAL A 159 -6.52 -29.14 46.66
C VAL A 159 -7.69 -28.70 45.79
N GLU A 160 -8.90 -28.51 46.34
CA GLU A 160 -10.06 -28.08 45.57
C GLU A 160 -9.87 -26.69 44.93
N PRO A 161 -9.43 -25.64 45.65
CA PRO A 161 -9.12 -24.35 45.04
C PRO A 161 -8.02 -24.40 43.98
N ALA A 162 -7.05 -25.31 44.12
CA ALA A 162 -6.00 -25.49 43.12
C ALA A 162 -6.55 -26.10 41.82
N MET A 163 -7.48 -27.04 41.91
CA MET A 163 -8.15 -27.61 40.74
C MET A 163 -8.99 -26.58 40.00
N ASP A 164 -9.72 -25.71 40.72
CA ASP A 164 -10.49 -24.63 40.16
C ASP A 164 -9.59 -23.62 39.42
N ALA A 165 -8.48 -23.19 40.04
CA ALA A 165 -7.50 -22.29 39.43
C ALA A 165 -6.86 -22.89 38.17
N LEU A 166 -6.61 -24.19 38.14
CA LEU A 166 -6.08 -24.89 36.97
C LEU A 166 -7.13 -24.89 35.81
N GLN A 167 -8.38 -25.19 36.13
CA GLN A 167 -9.47 -25.18 35.14
C GLN A 167 -9.68 -23.79 34.55
N GLU A 168 -9.67 -22.76 35.39
CA GLU A 168 -9.81 -21.36 34.95
C GLU A 168 -8.64 -20.94 34.05
N THR A 169 -7.41 -21.32 34.41
CA THR A 169 -6.21 -21.04 33.59
C THR A 169 -6.32 -21.74 32.24
N ALA A 170 -6.72 -23.01 32.21
CA ALA A 170 -6.89 -23.76 30.97
C ALA A 170 -7.98 -23.14 30.06
N ALA A 171 -9.14 -22.75 30.63
CA ALA A 171 -10.22 -22.10 29.88
C ALA A 171 -9.78 -20.73 29.32
N SER A 172 -9.08 -19.94 30.13
CA SER A 172 -8.55 -18.64 29.71
C SER A 172 -7.53 -18.78 28.57
N ALA A 173 -6.60 -19.73 28.69
CA ALA A 173 -5.61 -20.02 27.64
C ALA A 173 -6.28 -20.48 26.33
N GLN A 174 -7.27 -21.37 26.41
CA GLN A 174 -8.03 -21.81 25.24
C GLN A 174 -8.79 -20.65 24.57
N GLY A 175 -9.40 -19.75 25.37
CA GLY A 175 -10.06 -18.55 24.86
C GLY A 175 -9.09 -17.60 24.13
N LEU A 176 -7.88 -17.43 24.67
CA LEU A 176 -6.82 -16.63 24.02
C LEU A 176 -6.39 -17.26 22.70
N VAL A 177 -6.09 -18.56 22.67
CA VAL A 177 -5.69 -19.29 21.45
C VAL A 177 -6.77 -19.20 20.38
N THR A 178 -8.04 -19.37 20.74
CA THR A 178 -9.15 -19.25 19.80
C THR A 178 -9.24 -17.84 19.19
N ARG A 179 -9.03 -16.80 19.98
CA ARG A 179 -9.00 -15.41 19.48
C ARG A 179 -7.84 -15.15 18.54
N VAL A 180 -6.64 -15.67 18.84
CA VAL A 180 -5.45 -15.55 17.99
C VAL A 180 -5.68 -16.25 16.64
N LEU A 181 -6.23 -17.47 16.66
CA LEU A 181 -6.55 -18.21 15.45
C LEU A 181 -7.62 -17.53 14.60
N ALA A 182 -8.66 -16.98 15.23
CA ALA A 182 -9.68 -16.22 14.52
C ALA A 182 -9.11 -14.97 13.82
N ARG A 183 -8.23 -14.24 14.48
CA ARG A 183 -7.52 -13.09 13.86
C ARG A 183 -6.57 -13.53 12.75
N GLY A 184 -5.83 -14.61 12.94
CA GLY A 184 -4.91 -15.16 11.95
C GLY A 184 -5.64 -15.69 10.70
N GLY A 185 -6.83 -16.26 10.85
CA GLY A 185 -7.68 -16.69 9.74
C GLY A 185 -8.16 -15.54 8.87
N VAL A 186 -8.56 -14.42 9.48
CA VAL A 186 -8.96 -13.19 8.75
C VAL A 186 -7.79 -12.60 7.98
N LEU A 187 -6.58 -12.57 8.57
CA LEU A 187 -5.36 -12.10 7.89
C LEU A 187 -4.93 -13.02 6.75
N GLY A 188 -5.15 -14.33 6.89
CA GLY A 188 -4.80 -15.33 5.86
C GLY A 188 -5.71 -15.28 4.63
N ASP A 189 -6.98 -14.93 4.79
CA ASP A 189 -7.94 -14.83 3.69
C ASP A 189 -7.74 -13.54 2.87
N ASP A 190 -7.38 -12.45 3.52
CA ASP A 190 -7.06 -11.17 2.88
C ASP A 190 -5.76 -11.25 2.03
N VAL A 191 -4.80 -12.09 2.45
CA VAL A 191 -3.56 -12.35 1.68
C VAL A 191 -3.81 -13.27 0.48
N ARG A 192 -4.76 -14.21 0.56
CA ARG A 192 -5.06 -15.16 -0.52
C ARG A 192 -5.98 -14.61 -1.60
N HIS A 193 -6.85 -13.64 -1.27
CA HIS A 193 -7.84 -13.09 -2.19
C HIS A 193 -7.94 -11.55 -2.13
N PRO A 194 -6.90 -10.80 -2.61
CA PRO A 194 -6.89 -9.34 -2.54
C PRO A 194 -7.96 -8.65 -3.40
N HIS A 195 -8.82 -9.42 -4.11
CA HIS A 195 -9.81 -8.88 -5.06
C HIS A 195 -11.26 -9.32 -4.83
N ARG A 196 -11.57 -10.00 -3.73
CA ARG A 196 -12.97 -10.30 -3.45
C ARG A 196 -13.63 -9.12 -2.72
N VAL A 197 -13.94 -8.06 -3.45
CA VAL A 197 -14.90 -7.05 -3.02
C VAL A 197 -16.26 -7.74 -2.95
N ILE A 198 -16.75 -7.98 -1.75
CA ILE A 198 -18.09 -8.48 -1.53
C ILE A 198 -19.06 -7.39 -1.97
N HIS A 199 -19.67 -7.56 -3.14
CA HIS A 199 -20.88 -6.86 -3.51
C HIS A 199 -22.00 -7.34 -2.57
N ILE A 200 -22.22 -6.63 -1.48
CA ILE A 200 -23.46 -6.74 -0.73
C ILE A 200 -24.48 -5.97 -1.58
N SER A 201 -25.21 -6.70 -2.43
CA SER A 201 -26.42 -6.22 -3.06
C SER A 201 -27.47 -6.09 -1.95
N SER A 202 -27.79 -4.88 -1.57
CA SER A 202 -28.98 -4.58 -0.75
C SER A 202 -30.16 -4.39 -1.70
N ASP A 203 -30.74 -5.52 -2.16
CA ASP A 203 -32.11 -5.52 -2.66
C ASP A 203 -33.04 -5.77 -1.47
N GLY A 204 -33.80 -4.75 -1.13
CA GLY A 204 -34.84 -4.73 -0.11
C GLY A 204 -35.61 -3.43 -0.20
#